data_cf2cf17dcc7d34cac02b44867c1be9df
#
_entry.id   cf2cf17dcc7d34cac02b44867c1be9df
#
_cell.length_a   1.000
_cell.length_b   1.000
_cell.length_c   1.000
_cell.angle_alpha   90.00
_cell.angle_beta   90.00
_cell.angle_gamma   90.00
#
_symmetry.space_group_name_H-M   'P 1'
#
loop_
_entity.id
_entity.type
_entity.pdbx_description
1 polymer ?
#
loop_
_entity_poly.entity_id
_entity_poly.type
_entity_poly.pdbx_seq_one_letter_code
_entity_poly.pdbx_strand_id
1 'polypeptide(L)'
;MIKVDSCFISYLLSHPSDSEATGDSAAITVEVRLAQSQDLKSLAEIIADSFFPTANYWSFLRPIFKLGIYEDLRGRLRGDTPYYHCLVVSQTSVTATGPQEVIVATAEISLKSSSFLAVPIPYISNLAVSPDRRRAGLARRLLLKCEQIAREWGFEELSLHVLDNNLAAQSLYLSSGYRLQKTDGWLINRLFNRPQKLFLHKKISQ
;
A
#
# COMPACT_ATOMS: atom_id res chain seq x y z
N MET A 1 -12.48 13.51 -23.74
CA MET A 1 -13.59 13.40 -22.77
C MET A 1 -13.95 11.92 -22.70
N ILE A 2 -13.21 11.15 -21.91
CA ILE A 2 -13.37 9.71 -21.78
C ILE A 2 -13.97 9.48 -20.38
N LYS A 3 -15.21 8.99 -20.36
CA LYS A 3 -15.90 8.56 -19.15
C LYS A 3 -15.21 7.30 -18.63
N VAL A 4 -14.70 7.34 -17.42
CA VAL A 4 -14.24 6.14 -16.70
C VAL A 4 -15.45 5.57 -15.97
N ASP A 5 -15.98 4.47 -16.49
CA ASP A 5 -17.04 3.72 -15.85
C ASP A 5 -16.50 3.02 -14.61
N SER A 6 -17.13 3.31 -13.48
CA SER A 6 -16.86 2.70 -12.18
C SER A 6 -17.30 1.24 -12.22
N CYS A 7 -16.37 0.32 -12.39
CA CYS A 7 -16.66 -1.11 -12.35
C CYS A 7 -16.67 -1.60 -10.89
N PHE A 8 -17.89 -1.71 -10.33
CA PHE A 8 -18.16 -2.37 -9.05
C PHE A 8 -17.92 -3.87 -9.20
N ILE A 9 -16.89 -4.42 -8.55
CA ILE A 9 -16.77 -5.86 -8.35
C ILE A 9 -17.06 -6.16 -6.89
N SER A 10 -18.32 -6.54 -6.65
CA SER A 10 -18.77 -7.15 -5.39
C SER A 10 -18.42 -8.64 -5.44
N TYR A 11 -17.41 -9.08 -4.70
CA TYR A 11 -17.08 -10.50 -4.56
C TYR A 11 -17.71 -11.03 -3.28
N LEU A 12 -18.89 -11.65 -3.42
CA LEU A 12 -19.52 -12.50 -2.40
C LEU A 12 -18.81 -13.86 -2.40
N LEU A 13 -18.08 -14.18 -1.34
CA LEU A 13 -17.67 -15.55 -1.04
C LEU A 13 -18.62 -16.10 0.02
N SER A 14 -19.60 -16.87 -0.45
CA SER A 14 -20.40 -17.79 0.37
C SER A 14 -19.67 -19.12 0.46
N HIS A 15 -19.30 -19.52 1.67
CA HIS A 15 -19.09 -20.93 2.02
C HIS A 15 -19.85 -21.19 3.31
N PRO A 16 -20.72 -22.21 3.35
CA PRO A 16 -21.40 -22.60 4.57
C PRO A 16 -20.55 -23.61 5.33
N SER A 17 -20.34 -23.38 6.59
CA SER A 17 -20.15 -24.44 7.58
C SER A 17 -20.61 -23.92 8.94
N ASP A 18 -21.56 -24.62 9.48
CA ASP A 18 -22.28 -24.41 10.72
C ASP A 18 -21.35 -24.26 11.93
N SER A 19 -21.57 -23.22 12.72
CA SER A 19 -21.62 -23.32 14.19
C SER A 19 -22.24 -22.03 14.73
N GLU A 20 -23.39 -22.20 15.44
CA GLU A 20 -24.07 -21.19 16.20
C GLU A 20 -23.11 -20.52 17.22
N ALA A 21 -22.98 -19.19 17.12
CA ALA A 21 -22.59 -18.32 18.22
C ALA A 21 -23.34 -17.01 18.03
N THR A 22 -24.36 -16.81 18.82
CA THR A 22 -25.09 -15.56 19.04
C THR A 22 -24.12 -14.45 19.43
N GLY A 23 -23.98 -13.48 18.56
CA GLY A 23 -23.23 -12.25 18.78
C GLY A 23 -23.42 -11.35 17.55
N ASP A 24 -24.04 -10.19 17.76
CA ASP A 24 -24.35 -9.16 16.79
C ASP A 24 -23.06 -8.73 16.05
N SER A 25 -22.68 -9.47 15.02
CA SER A 25 -21.48 -9.21 14.22
C SER A 25 -21.88 -8.19 13.17
N ALA A 26 -21.70 -6.91 13.48
CA ALA A 26 -21.82 -5.83 12.51
C ALA A 26 -21.00 -6.19 11.26
N ALA A 27 -21.67 -6.33 10.12
CA ALA A 27 -21.05 -6.69 8.86
C ALA A 27 -19.97 -5.64 8.51
N ILE A 28 -18.69 -6.06 8.52
CA ILE A 28 -17.57 -5.20 8.13
C ILE A 28 -17.36 -5.34 6.63
N THR A 29 -17.60 -4.26 5.89
CA THR A 29 -17.30 -4.20 4.47
C THR A 29 -15.87 -3.69 4.27
N VAL A 30 -15.10 -4.38 3.42
CA VAL A 30 -13.69 -4.03 3.10
C VAL A 30 -13.60 -3.69 1.63
N GLU A 31 -13.23 -2.45 1.32
CA GLU A 31 -13.11 -1.93 -0.04
C GLU A 31 -11.69 -1.41 -0.33
N VAL A 32 -11.24 -1.58 -1.59
CA VAL A 32 -10.02 -0.95 -2.12
C VAL A 32 -10.42 0.12 -3.11
N ARG A 33 -10.12 1.37 -2.80
CA ARG A 33 -10.46 2.53 -3.65
C ARG A 33 -9.29 3.50 -3.80
N LEU A 34 -9.43 4.45 -4.70
CA LEU A 34 -8.50 5.59 -4.78
C LEU A 34 -8.65 6.47 -3.54
N ALA A 35 -7.53 7.00 -3.08
CA ALA A 35 -7.49 7.95 -1.98
C ALA A 35 -8.14 9.28 -2.37
N GLN A 36 -8.83 9.87 -1.42
CA GLN A 36 -9.45 11.18 -1.53
C GLN A 36 -8.77 12.17 -0.57
N SER A 37 -8.99 13.47 -0.77
CA SER A 37 -8.39 14.51 0.07
C SER A 37 -8.77 14.37 1.56
N GLN A 38 -9.92 13.81 1.86
CA GLN A 38 -10.37 13.54 3.24
C GLN A 38 -9.56 12.44 3.92
N ASP A 39 -8.92 11.53 3.16
CA ASP A 39 -8.14 10.41 3.68
C ASP A 39 -6.73 10.81 4.13
N LEU A 40 -6.24 12.00 3.70
CA LEU A 40 -4.87 12.46 3.90
C LEU A 40 -4.36 12.34 5.34
N LYS A 41 -5.21 12.66 6.31
CA LYS A 41 -4.86 12.58 7.74
C LYS A 41 -4.60 11.14 8.17
N SER A 42 -5.50 10.23 7.80
CA SER A 42 -5.38 8.78 8.09
C SER A 42 -4.20 8.16 7.36
N LEU A 43 -3.97 8.56 6.11
CA LEU A 43 -2.82 8.12 5.31
C LEU A 43 -1.50 8.51 5.95
N ALA A 44 -1.35 9.79 6.35
CA ALA A 44 -0.14 10.27 7.00
C ALA A 44 0.11 9.53 8.33
N GLU A 45 -0.94 9.15 9.06
CA GLU A 45 -0.85 8.38 10.29
C GLU A 45 -0.37 6.96 10.05
N ILE A 46 -1.02 6.22 9.14
CA ILE A 46 -0.67 4.83 8.80
C ILE A 46 0.77 4.73 8.29
N ILE A 47 1.18 5.66 7.42
CA ILE A 47 2.55 5.68 6.89
C ILE A 47 3.54 6.00 8.00
N ALA A 48 3.28 7.03 8.82
CA ALA A 48 4.16 7.39 9.93
C ALA A 48 4.32 6.23 10.92
N ASP A 49 3.24 5.52 11.28
CA ASP A 49 3.28 4.37 12.18
C ASP A 49 4.06 3.18 11.61
N SER A 50 4.05 3.03 10.29
CA SER A 50 4.78 1.95 9.63
C SER A 50 6.29 2.20 9.54
N PHE A 51 6.71 3.45 9.41
CA PHE A 51 8.12 3.81 9.25
C PHE A 51 8.78 4.33 10.54
N PHE A 52 7.99 4.87 11.47
CA PHE A 52 8.45 5.46 12.72
C PHE A 52 7.67 4.87 13.91
N PRO A 53 7.95 3.61 14.30
CA PRO A 53 7.26 3.00 15.43
C PRO A 53 7.50 3.81 16.72
N THR A 54 6.45 3.94 17.53
CA THR A 54 6.41 4.78 18.74
C THR A 54 7.41 4.38 19.84
N ALA A 55 8.03 3.21 19.73
CA ALA A 55 8.96 2.65 20.72
C ALA A 55 10.40 3.21 20.66
N ASN A 56 10.72 4.11 19.74
CA ASN A 56 12.08 4.59 19.53
C ASN A 56 12.32 5.99 20.11
N TYR A 57 13.59 6.29 20.41
CA TYR A 57 14.09 7.61 20.87
C TYR A 57 13.65 8.79 20.00
N TRP A 58 13.26 8.55 18.74
CA TRP A 58 12.82 9.53 17.76
C TRP A 58 11.31 9.80 17.78
N SER A 59 10.57 9.24 18.74
CA SER A 59 9.10 9.39 18.84
C SER A 59 8.65 10.85 18.94
N PHE A 60 9.47 11.72 19.50
CA PHE A 60 9.19 13.17 19.61
C PHE A 60 9.19 13.89 18.25
N LEU A 61 9.88 13.36 17.22
CA LEU A 61 9.88 13.92 15.87
C LEU A 61 8.69 13.42 15.01
N ARG A 62 7.94 12.44 15.49
CA ARG A 62 6.80 11.85 14.78
C ARG A 62 5.78 12.88 14.26
N PRO A 63 5.40 13.94 15.03
CA PRO A 63 4.49 14.98 14.52
C PRO A 63 5.06 15.71 13.29
N ILE A 64 6.37 15.97 13.26
CA ILE A 64 7.05 16.66 12.16
C ILE A 64 7.07 15.76 10.94
N PHE A 65 7.42 14.47 11.09
CA PHE A 65 7.37 13.51 10.00
C PHE A 65 5.95 13.31 9.45
N LYS A 66 4.95 13.21 10.34
CA LYS A 66 3.55 13.12 9.95
C LYS A 66 3.09 14.33 9.13
N LEU A 67 3.50 15.54 9.53
CA LEU A 67 3.20 16.76 8.79
C LEU A 67 3.89 16.75 7.41
N GLY A 68 5.16 16.34 7.33
CA GLY A 68 5.89 16.21 6.07
C GLY A 68 5.23 15.21 5.12
N ILE A 69 4.83 14.04 5.63
CA ILE A 69 4.09 13.02 4.85
C ILE A 69 2.75 13.58 4.37
N TYR A 70 2.03 14.28 5.24
CA TYR A 70 0.73 14.87 4.89
C TYR A 70 0.86 15.89 3.74
N GLU A 71 1.81 16.81 3.79
CA GLU A 71 2.00 17.82 2.74
C GLU A 71 2.51 17.22 1.43
N ASP A 72 3.37 16.21 1.48
CA ASP A 72 3.84 15.48 0.31
C ASP A 72 2.68 14.73 -0.39
N LEU A 73 1.87 13.99 0.37
CA LEU A 73 0.67 13.32 -0.16
C LEU A 73 -0.33 14.32 -0.72
N ARG A 74 -0.55 15.42 -0.01
CA ARG A 74 -1.45 16.49 -0.45
C ARG A 74 -1.02 17.10 -1.78
N GLY A 75 0.28 17.32 -1.95
CA GLY A 75 0.86 17.79 -3.20
C GLY A 75 0.62 16.81 -4.34
N ARG A 76 0.86 15.52 -4.12
CA ARG A 76 0.66 14.46 -5.14
C ARG A 76 -0.80 14.22 -5.50
N LEU A 77 -1.71 14.22 -4.51
CA LEU A 77 -3.15 14.02 -4.76
C LEU A 77 -3.83 15.22 -5.44
N ARG A 78 -3.25 16.42 -5.31
CA ARG A 78 -3.74 17.63 -6.01
C ARG A 78 -3.16 17.77 -7.41
N GLY A 79 -1.97 17.21 -7.63
CA GLY A 79 -1.31 17.24 -8.93
C GLY A 79 -2.01 16.30 -9.89
N ASP A 80 -2.31 16.80 -11.09
CA ASP A 80 -2.76 15.96 -12.21
C ASP A 80 -1.54 15.26 -12.81
N THR A 81 -0.95 14.37 -12.00
CA THR A 81 0.25 13.61 -12.39
C THR A 81 -0.21 12.36 -13.12
N PRO A 82 0.04 12.26 -14.44
CA PRO A 82 -0.26 11.04 -15.18
C PRO A 82 0.50 9.85 -14.56
N TYR A 83 -0.13 8.70 -14.54
CA TYR A 83 0.46 7.47 -13.98
C TYR A 83 0.85 7.59 -12.50
N TYR A 84 -0.01 8.21 -11.70
CA TYR A 84 0.08 8.19 -10.24
C TYR A 84 -1.28 7.85 -9.64
N HIS A 85 -1.31 6.85 -8.77
CA HIS A 85 -2.47 6.53 -7.95
C HIS A 85 -2.06 6.25 -6.51
N CYS A 86 -2.79 6.84 -5.58
CA CYS A 86 -2.76 6.48 -4.18
C CYS A 86 -4.00 5.64 -3.87
N LEU A 87 -3.80 4.44 -3.35
CA LEU A 87 -4.84 3.47 -3.00
C LEU A 87 -5.03 3.41 -1.50
N VAL A 88 -6.25 3.22 -1.07
CA VAL A 88 -6.61 2.96 0.32
C VAL A 88 -7.44 1.70 0.43
N VAL A 89 -7.31 1.03 1.57
CA VAL A 89 -8.29 0.05 2.03
C VAL A 89 -9.13 0.71 3.10
N SER A 90 -10.42 0.80 2.85
CA SER A 90 -11.39 1.26 3.84
C SER A 90 -12.16 0.07 4.43
N GLN A 91 -12.47 0.18 5.71
CA GLN A 91 -13.39 -0.72 6.42
C GLN A 91 -14.58 0.10 6.88
N THR A 92 -15.75 -0.32 6.46
CA THR A 92 -17.01 0.28 6.90
C THR A 92 -17.70 -0.67 7.87
N SER A 93 -17.99 -0.20 9.07
CA SER A 93 -18.79 -0.89 10.07
C SER A 93 -20.08 -0.13 10.33
N VAL A 94 -21.17 -0.84 10.49
CA VAL A 94 -22.45 -0.23 10.90
C VAL A 94 -22.45 -0.13 12.43
N THR A 95 -22.49 1.09 12.95
CA THR A 95 -22.58 1.37 14.38
C THR A 95 -23.96 1.93 14.71
N ALA A 96 -24.30 2.03 16.00
CA ALA A 96 -25.57 2.62 16.45
C ALA A 96 -25.77 4.08 15.97
N THR A 97 -24.69 4.77 15.65
CA THR A 97 -24.66 6.15 15.12
C THR A 97 -24.65 6.22 13.59
N GLY A 98 -24.67 5.07 12.89
CA GLY A 98 -24.61 4.97 11.44
C GLY A 98 -23.34 4.29 10.91
N PRO A 99 -23.18 4.22 9.58
CA PRO A 99 -21.98 3.64 8.97
C PRO A 99 -20.75 4.50 9.27
N GLN A 100 -19.72 3.84 9.80
CA GLN A 100 -18.41 4.47 10.06
C GLN A 100 -17.35 3.86 9.15
N GLU A 101 -16.73 4.69 8.32
CA GLU A 101 -15.61 4.31 7.45
C GLU A 101 -14.28 4.63 8.15
N VAL A 102 -13.35 3.68 8.14
CA VAL A 102 -11.99 3.82 8.67
C VAL A 102 -10.99 3.35 7.63
N ILE A 103 -9.98 4.16 7.35
CA ILE A 103 -8.87 3.76 6.48
C ILE A 103 -7.88 2.93 7.27
N VAL A 104 -7.54 1.74 6.76
CA VAL A 104 -6.72 0.75 7.48
C VAL A 104 -5.45 0.34 6.74
N ALA A 105 -5.32 0.66 5.46
CA ALA A 105 -4.12 0.38 4.69
C ALA A 105 -4.00 1.33 3.50
N THR A 106 -2.79 1.47 2.97
CA THR A 106 -2.49 2.30 1.80
C THR A 106 -1.38 1.70 0.96
N ALA A 107 -1.35 2.05 -0.33
CA ALA A 107 -0.23 1.86 -1.25
C ALA A 107 -0.28 2.93 -2.33
N GLU A 108 0.88 3.30 -2.84
CA GLU A 108 0.99 4.19 -4.00
C GLU A 108 1.59 3.43 -5.18
N ILE A 109 1.13 3.72 -6.37
CA ILE A 109 1.73 3.26 -7.62
C ILE A 109 2.00 4.46 -8.53
N SER A 110 3.20 4.51 -9.10
CA SER A 110 3.63 5.58 -10.01
C SER A 110 4.64 5.05 -11.02
N LEU A 111 4.92 5.79 -12.08
CA LEU A 111 6.06 5.49 -12.94
C LEU A 111 7.34 5.98 -12.31
N LYS A 112 8.37 5.12 -12.28
CA LYS A 112 9.70 5.46 -11.80
C LYS A 112 10.77 4.97 -12.75
N SER A 113 11.73 5.84 -13.06
CA SER A 113 12.90 5.48 -13.83
C SER A 113 14.08 5.20 -12.90
N SER A 114 14.85 4.16 -13.19
CA SER A 114 16.07 3.83 -12.45
C SER A 114 17.27 4.71 -12.84
N SER A 115 17.22 5.36 -14.00
CA SER A 115 18.21 6.32 -14.47
C SER A 115 17.57 7.27 -15.49
N PHE A 116 18.26 8.35 -15.84
CA PHE A 116 17.78 9.35 -16.80
C PHE A 116 17.47 8.76 -18.20
N LEU A 117 18.16 7.67 -18.56
CA LEU A 117 18.01 7.00 -19.87
C LEU A 117 17.16 5.72 -19.81
N ALA A 118 16.72 5.31 -18.61
CA ALA A 118 15.91 4.10 -18.47
C ALA A 118 14.43 4.38 -18.72
N VAL A 119 13.77 3.44 -19.39
CA VAL A 119 12.30 3.47 -19.55
C VAL A 119 11.64 3.42 -18.17
N PRO A 120 10.72 4.35 -17.87
CA PRO A 120 9.99 4.30 -16.60
C PRO A 120 9.14 3.03 -16.51
N ILE A 121 9.15 2.41 -15.33
CA ILE A 121 8.33 1.23 -15.03
C ILE A 121 7.41 1.52 -13.84
N PRO A 122 6.25 0.86 -13.74
CA PRO A 122 5.39 0.95 -12.58
C PRO A 122 6.14 0.56 -11.30
N TYR A 123 6.01 1.40 -10.30
CA TYR A 123 6.71 1.26 -9.03
C TYR A 123 5.75 1.46 -7.86
N ILE A 124 5.72 0.47 -6.96
CA ILE A 124 4.91 0.52 -5.75
C ILE A 124 5.73 1.14 -4.61
N SER A 125 5.14 2.11 -3.94
CA SER A 125 5.68 2.77 -2.75
C SER A 125 4.64 2.88 -1.64
N ASN A 126 5.07 3.22 -0.44
CA ASN A 126 4.23 3.52 0.71
C ASN A 126 3.16 2.45 1.02
N LEU A 127 3.48 1.16 0.74
CA LEU A 127 2.61 0.06 1.16
C LEU A 127 2.66 -0.07 2.68
N ALA A 128 1.57 0.25 3.33
CA ALA A 128 1.45 0.26 4.77
C ALA A 128 0.07 -0.25 5.23
N VAL A 129 0.04 -0.97 6.34
CA VAL A 129 -1.17 -1.50 6.98
C VAL A 129 -1.14 -1.15 8.45
N SER A 130 -2.24 -0.62 8.98
CA SER A 130 -2.41 -0.34 10.40
C SER A 130 -2.03 -1.54 11.25
N PRO A 131 -1.26 -1.39 12.34
CA PRO A 131 -0.73 -2.48 13.14
C PRO A 131 -1.80 -3.49 13.60
N ASP A 132 -2.96 -2.98 14.03
CA ASP A 132 -4.12 -3.74 14.51
C ASP A 132 -4.87 -4.50 13.39
N ARG A 133 -4.59 -4.18 12.12
CA ARG A 133 -5.24 -4.79 10.94
C ARG A 133 -4.26 -5.61 10.08
N ARG A 134 -3.06 -5.84 10.57
CA ARG A 134 -2.09 -6.70 9.88
C ARG A 134 -2.56 -8.16 9.88
N ARG A 135 -1.99 -8.97 8.95
CA ARG A 135 -2.29 -10.40 8.76
C ARG A 135 -3.70 -10.71 8.25
N ALA A 136 -4.50 -9.70 7.93
CA ALA A 136 -5.84 -9.83 7.34
C ALA A 136 -5.85 -9.84 5.80
N GLY A 137 -4.70 -10.02 5.13
CA GLY A 137 -4.59 -10.05 3.67
C GLY A 137 -4.71 -8.70 2.96
N LEU A 138 -4.84 -7.58 3.69
CA LEU A 138 -5.08 -6.25 3.12
C LEU A 138 -3.95 -5.78 2.20
N ALA A 139 -2.68 -6.00 2.60
CA ALA A 139 -1.53 -5.67 1.77
C ALA A 139 -1.54 -6.45 0.44
N ARG A 140 -1.95 -7.72 0.44
CA ARG A 140 -2.08 -8.52 -0.79
C ARG A 140 -3.16 -7.97 -1.72
N ARG A 141 -4.29 -7.49 -1.18
CA ARG A 141 -5.36 -6.84 -1.96
C ARG A 141 -4.85 -5.57 -2.64
N LEU A 142 -4.06 -4.75 -1.93
CA LEU A 142 -3.42 -3.55 -2.49
C LEU A 142 -2.42 -3.90 -3.61
N LEU A 143 -1.58 -4.93 -3.42
CA LEU A 143 -0.66 -5.40 -4.45
C LEU A 143 -1.40 -5.83 -5.72
N LEU A 144 -2.47 -6.62 -5.60
CA LEU A 144 -3.29 -7.06 -6.73
C LEU A 144 -3.92 -5.87 -7.46
N LYS A 145 -4.39 -4.85 -6.73
CA LYS A 145 -4.93 -3.64 -7.34
C LYS A 145 -3.85 -2.83 -8.06
N CYS A 146 -2.64 -2.72 -7.50
CA CYS A 146 -1.49 -2.10 -8.19
C CYS A 146 -1.13 -2.87 -9.48
N GLU A 147 -1.15 -4.20 -9.46
CA GLU A 147 -0.91 -5.03 -10.63
C GLU A 147 -1.97 -4.80 -11.71
N GLN A 148 -3.24 -4.69 -11.32
CA GLN A 148 -4.33 -4.35 -12.25
C GLN A 148 -4.09 -2.98 -12.90
N ILE A 149 -3.77 -1.95 -12.11
CA ILE A 149 -3.50 -0.59 -12.59
C ILE A 149 -2.29 -0.59 -13.54
N ALA A 150 -1.21 -1.31 -13.23
CA ALA A 150 -0.05 -1.41 -14.10
C ALA A 150 -0.42 -2.01 -15.48
N ARG A 151 -1.30 -3.03 -15.52
CA ARG A 151 -1.82 -3.58 -16.79
C ARG A 151 -2.69 -2.57 -17.54
N GLU A 152 -3.56 -1.85 -16.83
CA GLU A 152 -4.38 -0.78 -17.42
C GLU A 152 -3.52 0.32 -18.05
N TRP A 153 -2.32 0.58 -17.50
CA TRP A 153 -1.32 1.48 -18.08
C TRP A 153 -0.52 0.86 -19.24
N GLY A 154 -0.74 -0.42 -19.57
CA GLY A 154 -0.08 -1.11 -20.65
C GLY A 154 1.29 -1.70 -20.29
N PHE A 155 1.59 -1.89 -18.99
CA PHE A 155 2.84 -2.47 -18.54
C PHE A 155 2.67 -3.96 -18.19
N GLU A 156 3.70 -4.75 -18.51
CA GLU A 156 3.75 -6.19 -18.22
C GLU A 156 4.59 -6.51 -16.97
N GLU A 157 5.11 -5.48 -16.32
CA GLU A 157 5.96 -5.63 -15.14
C GLU A 157 5.82 -4.47 -14.18
N LEU A 158 6.10 -4.73 -12.92
CA LEU A 158 6.17 -3.70 -11.89
C LEU A 158 7.22 -4.05 -10.84
N SER A 159 7.63 -3.04 -10.08
CA SER A 159 8.74 -3.13 -9.15
C SER A 159 8.46 -2.44 -7.83
N LEU A 160 9.27 -2.75 -6.84
CA LEU A 160 9.27 -2.11 -5.54
C LEU A 160 10.64 -2.28 -4.85
N HIS A 161 10.85 -1.55 -3.77
CA HIS A 161 11.97 -1.80 -2.87
C HIS A 161 11.48 -2.26 -1.50
N VAL A 162 12.28 -3.11 -0.86
CA VAL A 162 12.08 -3.52 0.52
C VAL A 162 13.43 -3.53 1.25
N LEU A 163 13.44 -3.23 2.55
CA LEU A 163 14.65 -3.37 3.36
C LEU A 163 14.91 -4.85 3.68
N ASP A 164 16.19 -5.26 3.71
CA ASP A 164 16.60 -6.63 3.99
C ASP A 164 16.26 -7.10 5.42
N ASN A 165 16.09 -6.16 6.34
CA ASN A 165 15.65 -6.46 7.71
C ASN A 165 14.11 -6.50 7.85
N ASN A 166 13.34 -6.16 6.81
CA ASN A 166 11.87 -6.24 6.84
C ASN A 166 11.39 -7.62 6.33
N LEU A 167 11.61 -8.65 7.12
CA LEU A 167 11.28 -10.04 6.77
C LEU A 167 9.79 -10.25 6.49
N ALA A 168 8.92 -9.54 7.19
CA ALA A 168 7.47 -9.64 6.98
C ALA A 168 7.04 -9.15 5.59
N ALA A 169 7.58 -8.01 5.15
CA ALA A 169 7.31 -7.47 3.82
C ALA A 169 7.95 -8.33 2.73
N GLN A 170 9.19 -8.84 2.94
CA GLN A 170 9.82 -9.76 2.00
C GLN A 170 8.98 -11.02 1.80
N SER A 171 8.51 -11.66 2.88
CA SER A 171 7.64 -12.84 2.80
C SER A 171 6.35 -12.54 2.01
N LEU A 172 5.73 -11.38 2.22
CA LEU A 172 4.57 -10.93 1.47
C LEU A 172 4.88 -10.84 -0.03
N TYR A 173 5.94 -10.11 -0.40
CA TYR A 173 6.28 -9.88 -1.81
C TYR A 173 6.68 -11.16 -2.52
N LEU A 174 7.56 -11.98 -1.91
CA LEU A 174 7.98 -13.26 -2.49
C LEU A 174 6.79 -14.22 -2.69
N SER A 175 5.90 -14.33 -1.69
CA SER A 175 4.67 -15.13 -1.80
C SER A 175 3.64 -14.54 -2.77
N SER A 176 3.77 -13.28 -3.16
CA SER A 176 2.98 -12.62 -4.20
C SER A 176 3.63 -12.69 -5.59
N GLY A 177 4.73 -13.43 -5.75
CA GLY A 177 5.40 -13.68 -7.03
C GLY A 177 6.46 -12.65 -7.42
N TYR A 178 6.80 -11.70 -6.55
CA TYR A 178 7.94 -10.82 -6.75
C TYR A 178 9.25 -11.59 -6.61
N ARG A 179 10.26 -11.20 -7.36
CA ARG A 179 11.60 -11.81 -7.34
C ARG A 179 12.66 -10.75 -7.13
N LEU A 180 13.71 -11.10 -6.41
CA LEU A 180 14.88 -10.24 -6.23
C LEU A 180 15.60 -10.08 -7.57
N GLN A 181 15.78 -8.83 -8.02
CA GLN A 181 16.50 -8.53 -9.24
C GLN A 181 17.88 -7.93 -8.96
N LYS A 182 17.98 -7.04 -7.96
CA LYS A 182 19.22 -6.34 -7.62
C LYS A 182 19.27 -5.94 -6.15
N THR A 183 20.48 -5.84 -5.63
CA THR A 183 20.77 -5.24 -4.32
C THR A 183 21.53 -3.95 -4.52
N ASP A 184 20.98 -2.83 -4.04
CA ASP A 184 21.65 -1.54 -4.15
C ASP A 184 22.62 -1.31 -2.97
N GLY A 185 23.86 -0.90 -3.30
CA GLY A 185 24.82 -0.42 -2.32
C GLY A 185 25.45 -1.48 -1.41
N TRP A 186 25.59 -2.72 -1.86
CA TRP A 186 26.07 -3.87 -1.06
C TRP A 186 27.35 -3.58 -0.26
N LEU A 187 28.36 -2.98 -0.86
CA LEU A 187 29.65 -2.72 -0.19
C LEU A 187 29.57 -1.64 0.90
N ILE A 188 28.91 -0.52 0.60
CA ILE A 188 28.84 0.65 1.50
C ILE A 188 27.92 0.35 2.70
N ASN A 189 26.77 -0.26 2.45
CA ASN A 189 25.78 -0.58 3.50
C ASN A 189 26.31 -1.63 4.48
N ARG A 190 27.08 -2.63 3.98
CA ARG A 190 27.72 -3.64 4.82
C ARG A 190 28.81 -3.03 5.74
N LEU A 191 29.56 -2.03 5.24
CA LEU A 191 30.58 -1.36 6.02
C LEU A 191 30.02 -0.53 7.18
N PHE A 192 28.83 0.06 6.99
CA PHE A 192 28.17 0.91 7.98
C PHE A 192 27.03 0.23 8.74
N ASN A 193 26.88 -1.10 8.62
CA ASN A 193 25.81 -1.88 9.25
C ASN A 193 24.41 -1.31 9.04
N ARG A 194 24.15 -0.76 7.84
CA ARG A 194 22.85 -0.19 7.47
C ARG A 194 22.02 -1.20 6.69
N PRO A 195 20.68 -1.24 6.91
CA PRO A 195 19.79 -2.08 6.14
C PRO A 195 19.93 -1.81 4.63
N GLN A 196 19.98 -2.88 3.84
CA GLN A 196 20.09 -2.82 2.40
C GLN A 196 18.72 -2.68 1.75
N LYS A 197 18.64 -1.93 0.65
CA LYS A 197 17.45 -1.89 -0.19
C LYS A 197 17.53 -3.02 -1.21
N LEU A 198 16.58 -3.93 -1.14
CA LEU A 198 16.39 -5.01 -2.10
C LEU A 198 15.41 -4.52 -3.16
N PHE A 199 15.83 -4.55 -4.42
CA PHE A 199 14.96 -4.25 -5.54
C PHE A 199 14.25 -5.52 -6.00
N LEU A 200 12.93 -5.54 -5.87
CA LEU A 200 12.08 -6.65 -6.28
C LEU A 200 11.25 -6.25 -7.50
N HIS A 201 11.05 -7.22 -8.36
CA HIS A 201 10.36 -7.08 -9.63
C HIS A 201 9.41 -8.25 -9.83
N LYS A 202 8.28 -8.02 -10.50
CA LYS A 202 7.32 -9.03 -10.87
C LYS A 202 6.87 -8.82 -12.31
N LYS A 203 6.88 -9.89 -13.12
CA LYS A 203 6.17 -9.92 -14.40
C LYS A 203 4.70 -10.20 -14.14
N ILE A 204 3.83 -9.36 -14.68
CA ILE A 204 2.38 -9.48 -14.62
C ILE A 204 1.89 -9.88 -15.99
N SER A 205 1.81 -11.21 -16.23
CA SER A 205 1.21 -11.72 -17.47
C SER A 205 -0.24 -11.24 -17.60
N GLN A 206 -0.67 -11.05 -18.82
CA GLN A 206 -2.07 -10.79 -19.17
C GLN A 206 -2.96 -11.95 -18.75
#